data_6591f754b7eff6b778531193391f0b67
#
_entry.id   6591f754b7eff6b778531193391f0b67
#
_cell.length_a   1.000
_cell.length_b   1.000
_cell.length_c   1.000
_cell.angle_alpha   90.00
_cell.angle_beta   90.00
_cell.angle_gamma   90.00
#
_symmetry.space_group_name_H-M   'P 1'
#
loop_
_entity.id
_entity.type
_entity.pdbx_description
1 polymer ?
#
loop_
_entity_poly.entity_id
_entity_poly.type
_entity_poly.pdbx_seq_one_letter_code
_entity_poly.pdbx_strand_id
1 'polypeptide(L)'
;MRKLQKIILVSLVSISAFSWIMSVNQPDMMDIMISYNPVLIGLFTASWTAGMAAMMFPAIVPMVLLYNKLLTNEQSISVEALESKFSRLKVILFVGMYLVVWALTGVGLLLAWSVPMNSVVMSSDPKIVGIIFGSILIFSGIYQFTPLKNKCIGYCESPLSFFMRRWSNGVAGALKMGTFHGLYCLGCCWPYFLIMVALGWMNITWMALFAVIIFGEKIWSRGIWVARSVGIVLVALGILSSLGLIVIYDNTMGMDMQPVNNMVM
;
A
#
# COMPACT_ATOMS: atom_id res chain seq x y z
N MET A 1 -17.55 14.00 -18.76
CA MET A 1 -16.63 12.84 -18.84
C MET A 1 -16.96 12.04 -20.09
N ARG A 2 -15.95 11.71 -20.93
CA ARG A 2 -16.11 10.82 -22.09
C ARG A 2 -16.45 9.40 -21.59
N LYS A 3 -17.15 8.59 -22.40
CA LYS A 3 -17.57 7.22 -22.04
C LYS A 3 -16.41 6.38 -21.46
N LEU A 4 -15.21 6.46 -22.05
CA LEU A 4 -14.02 5.74 -21.61
C LEU A 4 -13.56 6.17 -20.20
N GLN A 5 -13.61 7.44 -19.85
CA GLN A 5 -13.25 7.92 -18.50
C GLN A 5 -14.21 7.38 -17.43
N LYS A 6 -15.51 7.27 -17.75
CA LYS A 6 -16.50 6.65 -16.86
C LYS A 6 -16.19 5.17 -16.67
N ILE A 7 -15.83 4.45 -17.74
CA ILE A 7 -15.45 3.03 -17.67
C ILE A 7 -14.23 2.85 -16.77
N ILE A 8 -13.18 3.64 -16.97
CA ILE A 8 -11.95 3.58 -16.16
C ILE A 8 -12.28 3.84 -14.68
N LEU A 9 -13.04 4.89 -14.39
CA LEU A 9 -13.44 5.21 -13.02
C LEU A 9 -14.21 4.05 -12.38
N VAL A 10 -15.26 3.57 -13.05
CA VAL A 10 -16.10 2.47 -12.55
C VAL A 10 -15.24 1.22 -12.36
N SER A 11 -14.37 0.86 -13.31
CA SER A 11 -13.51 -0.31 -13.19
C SER A 11 -12.58 -0.22 -11.99
N LEU A 12 -11.90 0.91 -11.77
CA LEU A 12 -10.98 1.09 -10.63
C LEU A 12 -11.72 1.03 -9.30
N VAL A 13 -12.88 1.68 -9.21
CA VAL A 13 -13.70 1.66 -7.98
C VAL A 13 -14.27 0.26 -7.73
N SER A 14 -14.76 -0.43 -8.78
CA SER A 14 -15.29 -1.80 -8.65
C SER A 14 -14.19 -2.79 -8.24
N ILE A 15 -12.98 -2.69 -8.81
CA ILE A 15 -11.85 -3.53 -8.41
C ILE A 15 -11.47 -3.23 -6.95
N SER A 16 -11.43 -1.96 -6.54
CA SER A 16 -11.17 -1.59 -5.15
C SER A 16 -12.22 -2.18 -4.21
N ALA A 17 -13.51 -2.03 -4.50
CA ALA A 17 -14.59 -2.58 -3.69
C ALA A 17 -14.53 -4.12 -3.60
N PHE A 18 -14.31 -4.80 -4.74
CA PHE A 18 -14.12 -6.25 -4.76
C PHE A 18 -12.91 -6.69 -3.94
N SER A 19 -11.79 -5.96 -4.04
CA SER A 19 -10.59 -6.23 -3.26
C SER A 19 -10.82 -6.05 -1.75
N TRP A 20 -11.65 -5.08 -1.33
CA TRP A 20 -12.07 -4.95 0.07
C TRP A 20 -12.87 -6.17 0.54
N ILE A 21 -13.83 -6.65 -0.27
CA ILE A 21 -14.62 -7.84 0.05
C ILE A 21 -13.71 -9.07 0.19
N MET A 22 -12.74 -9.22 -0.71
CA MET A 22 -11.73 -10.28 -0.64
C MET A 22 -10.89 -10.18 0.63
N SER A 23 -10.47 -8.97 1.01
CA SER A 23 -9.64 -8.75 2.21
C SER A 23 -10.37 -9.06 3.52
N VAL A 24 -11.69 -8.89 3.57
CA VAL A 24 -12.51 -9.29 4.76
C VAL A 24 -12.55 -10.79 4.97
N ASN A 25 -12.49 -11.57 3.88
CA ASN A 25 -12.64 -13.03 3.91
C ASN A 25 -11.29 -13.78 3.84
N GLN A 26 -10.17 -13.08 4.12
CA GLN A 26 -8.86 -13.73 4.08
C GLN A 26 -8.62 -14.58 5.32
N PRO A 27 -8.05 -15.81 5.15
CA PRO A 27 -7.56 -16.60 6.28
C PRO A 27 -6.34 -15.90 6.93
N ASP A 28 -6.07 -16.27 8.18
CA ASP A 28 -4.88 -15.78 8.87
C ASP A 28 -3.60 -16.13 8.09
N MET A 29 -2.85 -15.09 7.75
CA MET A 29 -1.64 -15.20 6.91
C MET A 29 -0.40 -15.60 7.73
N MET A 30 -0.53 -15.78 9.06
CA MET A 30 0.59 -16.07 9.94
C MET A 30 1.26 -17.40 9.59
N ASP A 31 0.48 -18.44 9.28
CA ASP A 31 1.00 -19.75 8.89
C ASP A 31 1.79 -19.73 7.57
N ILE A 32 1.47 -18.79 6.70
CA ILE A 32 2.15 -18.62 5.41
C ILE A 32 3.58 -18.12 5.59
N MET A 33 3.82 -17.32 6.63
CA MET A 33 5.13 -16.71 6.90
C MET A 33 6.16 -17.71 7.43
N ILE A 34 5.71 -18.81 8.03
CA ILE A 34 6.58 -19.85 8.61
C ILE A 34 6.95 -20.90 7.56
N SER A 35 6.09 -21.10 6.58
CA SER A 35 6.26 -22.10 5.53
C SER A 35 6.74 -21.45 4.23
N TYR A 36 8.00 -21.63 3.86
CA TYR A 36 8.57 -21.14 2.59
C TYR A 36 8.05 -21.91 1.36
N ASN A 37 6.76 -22.25 1.34
CA ASN A 37 6.12 -22.92 0.23
C ASN A 37 5.85 -21.90 -0.89
N PRO A 38 6.33 -22.12 -2.14
CA PRO A 38 6.12 -21.21 -3.27
C PRO A 38 4.64 -20.88 -3.55
N VAL A 39 3.74 -21.86 -3.33
CA VAL A 39 2.29 -21.65 -3.50
C VAL A 39 1.76 -20.66 -2.48
N LEU A 40 2.19 -20.78 -1.22
CA LEU A 40 1.78 -19.88 -0.15
C LEU A 40 2.34 -18.46 -0.35
N ILE A 41 3.59 -18.34 -0.81
CA ILE A 41 4.17 -17.04 -1.19
C ILE A 41 3.35 -16.40 -2.33
N GLY A 42 2.93 -17.20 -3.31
CA GLY A 42 2.07 -16.73 -4.40
C GLY A 42 0.71 -16.25 -3.91
N LEU A 43 0.05 -17.00 -3.03
CA LEU A 43 -1.22 -16.62 -2.39
C LEU A 43 -1.07 -15.34 -1.55
N PHE A 44 -0.02 -15.25 -0.74
CA PHE A 44 0.29 -14.03 0.02
C PHE A 44 0.47 -12.83 -0.91
N THR A 45 1.28 -12.96 -1.97
CA THR A 45 1.53 -11.88 -2.92
C THR A 45 0.25 -11.43 -3.62
N ALA A 46 -0.63 -12.36 -3.99
CA ALA A 46 -1.93 -12.06 -4.58
C ALA A 46 -2.84 -11.31 -3.60
N SER A 47 -2.95 -11.80 -2.36
CA SER A 47 -3.72 -11.17 -1.29
C SER A 47 -3.19 -9.79 -0.93
N TRP A 48 -1.87 -9.65 -0.79
CA TRP A 48 -1.21 -8.36 -0.56
C TRP A 48 -1.52 -7.37 -1.69
N THR A 49 -1.37 -7.79 -2.94
CA THR A 49 -1.63 -6.94 -4.10
C THR A 49 -3.09 -6.52 -4.17
N ALA A 50 -4.02 -7.42 -3.84
CA ALA A 50 -5.45 -7.11 -3.73
C ALA A 50 -5.72 -6.07 -2.63
N GLY A 51 -5.15 -6.25 -1.43
CA GLY A 51 -5.25 -5.28 -0.34
C GLY A 51 -4.68 -3.90 -0.72
N MET A 52 -3.54 -3.87 -1.43
CA MET A 52 -2.99 -2.61 -1.95
C MET A 52 -3.88 -1.98 -3.02
N ALA A 53 -4.48 -2.76 -3.91
CA ALA A 53 -5.47 -2.27 -4.86
C ALA A 53 -6.71 -1.70 -4.15
N ALA A 54 -7.19 -2.36 -3.10
CA ALA A 54 -8.31 -1.90 -2.29
C ALA A 54 -8.06 -0.49 -1.73
N MET A 55 -6.90 -0.27 -1.11
CA MET A 55 -6.55 0.99 -0.45
C MET A 55 -6.13 2.10 -1.42
N MET A 56 -5.41 1.74 -2.50
CA MET A 56 -4.72 2.72 -3.34
C MET A 56 -5.50 3.12 -4.59
N PHE A 57 -6.36 2.27 -5.15
CA PHE A 57 -7.06 2.59 -6.39
C PHE A 57 -7.94 3.84 -6.30
N PRO A 58 -8.69 4.08 -5.22
CA PRO A 58 -9.43 5.33 -5.10
C PRO A 58 -8.53 6.57 -5.20
N ALA A 59 -7.34 6.50 -4.61
CA ALA A 59 -6.38 7.61 -4.58
C ALA A 59 -5.67 7.85 -5.91
N ILE A 60 -5.52 6.83 -6.79
CA ILE A 60 -4.85 7.00 -8.09
C ILE A 60 -5.82 7.32 -9.23
N VAL A 61 -7.13 7.29 -9.01
CA VAL A 61 -8.14 7.62 -10.03
C VAL A 61 -7.82 8.91 -10.78
N PRO A 62 -7.56 10.07 -10.14
CA PRO A 62 -7.28 11.30 -10.87
C PRO A 62 -6.04 11.20 -11.76
N MET A 63 -5.00 10.45 -11.34
CA MET A 63 -3.80 10.20 -12.12
C MET A 63 -4.11 9.42 -13.39
N VAL A 64 -4.85 8.31 -13.28
CA VAL A 64 -5.20 7.44 -14.42
C VAL A 64 -6.13 8.16 -15.40
N LEU A 65 -7.09 8.93 -14.88
CA LEU A 65 -7.99 9.72 -15.73
C LEU A 65 -7.25 10.82 -16.50
N LEU A 66 -6.30 11.50 -15.87
CA LEU A 66 -5.46 12.50 -16.56
C LEU A 66 -4.57 11.84 -17.59
N TYR A 67 -3.94 10.70 -17.27
CA TYR A 67 -3.13 9.95 -18.23
C TYR A 67 -3.94 9.59 -19.48
N ASN A 68 -5.13 9.02 -19.29
CA ASN A 68 -6.02 8.71 -20.42
C ASN A 68 -6.42 9.97 -21.21
N LYS A 69 -6.65 11.11 -20.54
CA LYS A 69 -6.97 12.38 -21.22
C LYS A 69 -5.80 12.89 -22.07
N LEU A 70 -4.57 12.80 -21.57
CA LEU A 70 -3.37 13.20 -22.30
C LEU A 70 -3.16 12.32 -23.54
N LEU A 71 -3.30 11.00 -23.39
CA LEU A 71 -3.23 10.08 -24.53
C LEU A 71 -4.26 10.37 -25.63
N THR A 72 -5.48 10.75 -25.24
CA THR A 72 -6.54 11.07 -26.24
C THR A 72 -6.38 12.44 -26.89
N ASN A 73 -5.69 13.38 -26.26
CA ASN A 73 -5.40 14.68 -26.87
C ASN A 73 -4.26 14.61 -27.91
N GLU A 74 -3.27 13.73 -27.69
CA GLU A 74 -2.24 13.49 -28.71
C GLU A 74 -2.81 12.85 -29.99
N GLN A 75 -3.92 12.14 -29.86
CA GLN A 75 -4.54 11.35 -30.96
C GLN A 75 -5.43 12.15 -31.91
N SER A 76 -5.70 13.43 -31.63
CA SER A 76 -6.61 14.22 -32.47
C SER A 76 -6.08 14.53 -33.87
N ILE A 77 -4.95 13.97 -34.28
CA ILE A 77 -4.27 14.21 -35.55
C ILE A 77 -4.18 12.98 -36.45
N SER A 78 -4.52 11.74 -35.99
CA SER A 78 -4.36 10.51 -36.76
C SER A 78 -5.45 9.45 -36.51
N VAL A 79 -5.64 8.58 -37.49
CA VAL A 79 -6.62 7.49 -37.69
C VAL A 79 -7.25 6.84 -36.44
N GLU A 80 -8.55 7.07 -36.25
CA GLU A 80 -9.30 6.91 -34.97
C GLU A 80 -9.45 5.51 -34.36
N ALA A 81 -9.50 4.44 -35.13
CA ALA A 81 -9.94 3.14 -34.60
C ALA A 81 -8.80 2.29 -34.00
N LEU A 82 -7.64 2.26 -34.63
CA LEU A 82 -6.48 1.48 -34.17
C LEU A 82 -5.85 2.12 -32.93
N GLU A 83 -5.81 3.43 -32.89
CA GLU A 83 -5.20 4.21 -31.81
C GLU A 83 -6.00 4.18 -30.51
N SER A 84 -7.34 4.07 -30.57
CA SER A 84 -8.16 3.91 -29.37
C SER A 84 -7.89 2.59 -28.63
N LYS A 85 -7.53 1.54 -29.36
CA LYS A 85 -7.13 0.23 -28.80
C LYS A 85 -5.75 0.34 -28.12
N PHE A 86 -4.79 1.02 -28.77
CA PHE A 86 -3.48 1.27 -28.19
C PHE A 86 -3.51 2.20 -26.96
N SER A 87 -4.41 3.18 -26.93
CA SER A 87 -4.60 4.03 -25.76
C SER A 87 -5.07 3.23 -24.55
N ARG A 88 -6.05 2.35 -24.73
CA ARG A 88 -6.53 1.46 -23.64
C ARG A 88 -5.42 0.54 -23.14
N LEU A 89 -4.64 -0.04 -24.05
CA LEU A 89 -3.50 -0.88 -23.68
C LEU A 89 -2.48 -0.11 -22.84
N LYS A 90 -2.12 1.12 -23.22
CA LYS A 90 -1.20 1.96 -22.45
C LYS A 90 -1.71 2.25 -21.04
N VAL A 91 -3.01 2.51 -20.87
CA VAL A 91 -3.61 2.71 -19.53
C VAL A 91 -3.55 1.42 -18.71
N ILE A 92 -3.86 0.27 -19.30
CA ILE A 92 -3.77 -1.03 -18.62
C ILE A 92 -2.33 -1.32 -18.20
N LEU A 93 -1.36 -1.07 -19.07
CA LEU A 93 0.06 -1.26 -18.75
C LEU A 93 0.56 -0.32 -17.66
N PHE A 94 0.10 0.93 -17.66
CA PHE A 94 0.42 1.89 -16.60
C PHE A 94 -0.08 1.38 -15.23
N VAL A 95 -1.36 0.97 -15.13
CA VAL A 95 -1.95 0.43 -13.89
C VAL A 95 -1.33 -0.92 -13.54
N GLY A 96 -1.07 -1.78 -14.53
CA GLY A 96 -0.43 -3.07 -14.34
C GLY A 96 0.97 -2.95 -13.71
N MET A 97 1.82 -2.06 -14.24
CA MET A 97 3.15 -1.83 -13.66
C MET A 97 3.10 -1.20 -12.27
N TYR A 98 2.11 -0.36 -12.02
CA TYR A 98 1.85 0.14 -10.67
C TYR A 98 1.57 -1.03 -9.69
N LEU A 99 0.72 -1.99 -10.08
CA LEU A 99 0.44 -3.18 -9.26
C LEU A 99 1.65 -4.10 -9.11
N VAL A 100 2.50 -4.23 -10.15
CA VAL A 100 3.74 -5.00 -10.07
C VAL A 100 4.67 -4.42 -9.00
N VAL A 101 4.80 -3.11 -8.89
CA VAL A 101 5.58 -2.47 -7.82
C VAL A 101 5.03 -2.87 -6.44
N TRP A 102 3.71 -2.89 -6.26
CA TRP A 102 3.09 -3.30 -5.00
C TRP A 102 3.25 -4.80 -4.72
N ALA A 103 3.15 -5.66 -5.73
CA ALA A 103 3.41 -7.09 -5.59
C ALA A 103 4.86 -7.36 -5.13
N LEU A 104 5.83 -6.71 -5.78
CA LEU A 104 7.24 -6.81 -5.39
C LEU A 104 7.49 -6.27 -3.98
N THR A 105 6.79 -5.23 -3.56
CA THR A 105 6.87 -4.71 -2.19
C THR A 105 6.38 -5.75 -1.19
N GLY A 106 5.28 -6.46 -1.46
CA GLY A 106 4.78 -7.54 -0.62
C GLY A 106 5.80 -8.64 -0.43
N VAL A 107 6.39 -9.12 -1.52
CA VAL A 107 7.46 -10.14 -1.46
C VAL A 107 8.67 -9.61 -0.67
N GLY A 108 9.10 -8.38 -0.92
CA GLY A 108 10.20 -7.74 -0.21
C GLY A 108 9.96 -7.63 1.30
N LEU A 109 8.75 -7.23 1.70
CA LEU A 109 8.36 -7.15 3.11
C LEU A 109 8.29 -8.55 3.75
N LEU A 110 7.75 -9.55 3.05
CA LEU A 110 7.70 -10.93 3.54
C LEU A 110 9.11 -11.43 3.84
N LEU A 111 10.05 -11.25 2.91
CA LEU A 111 11.43 -11.67 3.08
C LEU A 111 12.15 -10.89 4.19
N ALA A 112 11.95 -9.58 4.25
CA ALA A 112 12.57 -8.73 5.27
C ALA A 112 12.04 -9.03 6.67
N TRP A 113 10.76 -9.42 6.80
CA TRP A 113 10.12 -9.68 8.08
C TRP A 113 10.33 -11.09 8.59
N SER A 114 10.60 -12.06 7.73
CA SER A 114 10.85 -13.44 8.12
C SER A 114 12.06 -13.61 9.08
N VAL A 115 13.06 -12.73 8.95
CA VAL A 115 14.27 -12.79 9.79
C VAL A 115 14.03 -12.25 11.21
N PRO A 116 13.50 -11.03 11.41
CA PRO A 116 13.24 -10.52 12.76
C PRO A 116 12.08 -11.20 13.46
N MET A 117 11.09 -11.73 12.74
CA MET A 117 9.92 -12.39 13.34
C MET A 117 10.32 -13.62 14.15
N ASN A 118 11.22 -14.46 13.66
CA ASN A 118 11.76 -15.59 14.41
C ASN A 118 12.47 -15.17 15.70
N SER A 119 13.07 -13.98 15.74
CA SER A 119 13.80 -13.49 16.91
C SER A 119 12.92 -12.75 17.90
N VAL A 120 11.90 -12.04 17.43
CA VAL A 120 11.03 -11.14 18.22
C VAL A 120 9.83 -11.89 18.79
N VAL A 121 9.22 -12.78 18.03
CA VAL A 121 8.08 -13.60 18.53
C VAL A 121 8.55 -14.62 19.56
N MET A 122 9.82 -15.07 19.48
CA MET A 122 10.42 -15.91 20.50
C MET A 122 10.74 -15.19 21.81
N SER A 123 10.83 -13.86 21.83
CA SER A 123 11.02 -13.09 23.06
C SER A 123 9.68 -12.79 23.71
N SER A 124 9.33 -13.59 24.70
CA SER A 124 8.07 -13.46 25.46
C SER A 124 8.03 -12.26 26.44
N ASP A 125 8.98 -11.33 26.35
CA ASP A 125 9.02 -10.17 27.25
C ASP A 125 8.18 -9.01 26.67
N PRO A 126 7.05 -8.64 27.31
CA PRO A 126 6.19 -7.55 26.85
C PRO A 126 6.90 -6.21 26.72
N LYS A 127 7.98 -5.98 27.49
CA LYS A 127 8.76 -4.73 27.41
C LYS A 127 9.54 -4.64 26.11
N ILE A 128 10.15 -5.74 25.66
CA ILE A 128 10.92 -5.79 24.41
C ILE A 128 9.99 -5.54 23.24
N VAL A 129 8.81 -6.19 23.24
CA VAL A 129 7.78 -6.00 22.23
C VAL A 129 7.35 -4.52 22.18
N GLY A 130 7.03 -3.91 23.33
CA GLY A 130 6.64 -2.50 23.42
C GLY A 130 7.71 -1.53 22.89
N ILE A 131 9.01 -1.80 23.16
CA ILE A 131 10.12 -0.97 22.64
C ILE A 131 10.24 -1.10 21.11
N ILE A 132 10.11 -2.32 20.57
CA ILE A 132 10.20 -2.55 19.12
C ILE A 132 9.06 -1.84 18.39
N PHE A 133 7.81 -2.05 18.86
CA PHE A 133 6.64 -1.37 18.31
C PHE A 133 6.73 0.13 18.41
N GLY A 134 7.10 0.64 19.60
CA GLY A 134 7.30 2.05 19.82
C GLY A 134 8.35 2.64 18.89
N SER A 135 9.46 1.93 18.66
CA SER A 135 10.50 2.36 17.71
C SER A 135 10.00 2.44 16.27
N ILE A 136 9.19 1.47 15.82
CA ILE A 136 8.58 1.49 14.48
C ILE A 136 7.65 2.69 14.33
N LEU A 137 6.82 2.97 15.34
CA LEU A 137 5.91 4.11 15.32
C LEU A 137 6.66 5.45 15.31
N ILE A 138 7.70 5.61 16.15
CA ILE A 138 8.53 6.81 16.18
C ILE A 138 9.22 7.03 14.84
N PHE A 139 9.84 5.99 14.30
CA PHE A 139 10.52 6.06 13.01
C PHE A 139 9.54 6.43 11.87
N SER A 140 8.38 5.80 11.84
CA SER A 140 7.32 6.08 10.87
C SER A 140 6.77 7.51 11.02
N GLY A 141 6.65 8.00 12.25
CA GLY A 141 6.24 9.35 12.55
C GLY A 141 7.26 10.39 12.13
N ILE A 142 8.56 10.18 12.42
CA ILE A 142 9.67 11.05 12.00
C ILE A 142 9.74 11.13 10.46
N TYR A 143 9.52 10.00 9.77
CA TYR A 143 9.53 9.98 8.33
C TYR A 143 8.51 10.95 7.70
N GLN A 144 7.36 11.21 8.35
CA GLN A 144 6.35 12.13 7.85
C GLN A 144 6.86 13.59 7.71
N PHE A 145 7.94 13.95 8.42
CA PHE A 145 8.57 15.28 8.36
C PHE A 145 9.72 15.35 7.36
N THR A 146 10.12 14.25 6.74
CA THR A 146 11.27 14.21 5.85
C THR A 146 11.01 14.93 4.51
N PRO A 147 12.05 15.51 3.89
CA PRO A 147 11.94 16.11 2.56
C PRO A 147 11.63 15.05 1.49
N LEU A 148 11.96 13.78 1.72
CA LEU A 148 11.63 12.68 0.82
C LEU A 148 10.12 12.46 0.76
N LYS A 149 9.44 12.41 1.91
CA LYS A 149 7.98 12.32 1.99
C LYS A 149 7.32 13.49 1.25
N ASN A 150 7.81 14.72 1.48
CA ASN A 150 7.28 15.92 0.84
C ASN A 150 7.38 15.85 -0.70
N LYS A 151 8.52 15.40 -1.24
CA LYS A 151 8.70 15.20 -2.67
C LYS A 151 7.78 14.13 -3.23
N CYS A 152 7.64 13.00 -2.53
CA CYS A 152 6.78 11.89 -2.97
C CYS A 152 5.30 12.31 -2.97
N ILE A 153 4.81 12.99 -1.93
CA ILE A 153 3.43 13.52 -1.88
C ILE A 153 3.21 14.49 -3.05
N GLY A 154 4.13 15.42 -3.30
CA GLY A 154 3.98 16.41 -4.38
C GLY A 154 3.78 15.78 -5.77
N TYR A 155 4.40 14.63 -6.04
CA TYR A 155 4.15 13.87 -7.28
C TYR A 155 2.82 13.11 -7.28
N CYS A 156 2.34 12.67 -6.12
CA CYS A 156 1.05 11.99 -6.02
C CYS A 156 -0.13 12.98 -6.01
N GLU A 157 0.01 14.13 -5.36
CA GLU A 157 -1.01 15.17 -5.22
C GLU A 157 -1.22 15.95 -6.53
N SER A 158 -0.16 16.14 -7.33
CA SER A 158 -0.20 16.87 -8.60
C SER A 158 0.05 15.96 -9.81
N PRO A 159 -0.98 15.29 -10.34
CA PRO A 159 -0.85 14.41 -11.51
C PRO A 159 -0.24 15.12 -12.73
N LEU A 160 -0.59 16.40 -12.94
CA LEU A 160 -0.07 17.18 -14.04
C LEU A 160 1.46 17.38 -13.91
N SER A 161 1.95 17.73 -12.73
CA SER A 161 3.38 17.90 -12.46
C SER A 161 4.16 16.62 -12.72
N PHE A 162 3.60 15.46 -12.36
CA PHE A 162 4.20 14.16 -12.65
C PHE A 162 4.36 13.94 -14.16
N PHE A 163 3.29 14.10 -14.94
CA PHE A 163 3.35 13.87 -16.39
C PHE A 163 4.23 14.89 -17.10
N MET A 164 4.22 16.17 -16.72
CA MET A 164 5.12 17.16 -17.32
C MET A 164 6.59 16.82 -17.15
N ARG A 165 6.97 16.18 -16.05
CA ARG A 165 8.37 15.82 -15.75
C ARG A 165 8.79 14.44 -16.24
N ARG A 166 7.84 13.51 -16.39
CA ARG A 166 8.10 12.08 -16.64
C ARG A 166 7.43 11.54 -17.89
N TRP A 167 6.90 12.44 -18.74
CA TRP A 167 6.24 11.99 -19.96
C TRP A 167 7.18 11.15 -20.83
N SER A 168 6.68 10.03 -21.28
CA SER A 168 7.41 9.13 -22.20
C SER A 168 6.39 8.45 -23.12
N ASN A 169 6.69 8.46 -24.41
CA ASN A 169 5.77 7.99 -25.43
C ASN A 169 5.82 6.46 -25.61
N GLY A 170 4.76 5.91 -26.21
CA GLY A 170 4.69 4.51 -26.59
C GLY A 170 4.39 3.57 -25.42
N VAL A 171 4.49 2.27 -25.69
CA VAL A 171 4.23 1.19 -24.71
C VAL A 171 5.30 1.19 -23.61
N ALA A 172 6.56 1.32 -23.98
CA ALA A 172 7.67 1.40 -23.03
C ALA A 172 7.52 2.62 -22.09
N GLY A 173 7.00 3.74 -22.63
CA GLY A 173 6.66 4.93 -21.84
C GLY A 173 5.59 4.65 -20.81
N ALA A 174 4.53 3.93 -21.16
CA ALA A 174 3.46 3.56 -20.22
C ALA A 174 3.99 2.70 -19.06
N LEU A 175 4.81 1.69 -19.37
CA LEU A 175 5.46 0.84 -18.38
C LEU A 175 6.35 1.66 -17.43
N LYS A 176 7.22 2.50 -17.99
CA LYS A 176 8.13 3.36 -17.23
C LYS A 176 7.40 4.33 -16.32
N MET A 177 6.35 5.00 -16.83
CA MET A 177 5.56 5.94 -16.04
C MET A 177 4.77 5.23 -14.94
N GLY A 178 4.19 4.04 -15.21
CA GLY A 178 3.51 3.23 -14.21
C GLY A 178 4.44 2.81 -13.07
N THR A 179 5.65 2.35 -13.41
CA THR A 179 6.69 2.01 -12.42
C THR A 179 7.10 3.21 -11.57
N PHE A 180 7.41 4.36 -12.18
CA PHE A 180 7.76 5.56 -11.43
C PHE A 180 6.64 6.03 -10.51
N HIS A 181 5.38 5.98 -10.99
CA HIS A 181 4.24 6.33 -10.15
C HIS A 181 4.11 5.37 -8.97
N GLY A 182 4.26 4.07 -9.19
CA GLY A 182 4.29 3.07 -8.13
C GLY A 182 5.38 3.33 -7.09
N LEU A 183 6.60 3.63 -7.53
CA LEU A 183 7.73 3.94 -6.65
C LEU A 183 7.52 5.24 -5.83
N TYR A 184 6.97 6.30 -6.43
CA TYR A 184 6.64 7.51 -5.68
C TYR A 184 5.50 7.27 -4.68
N CYS A 185 4.49 6.48 -5.08
CA CYS A 185 3.40 6.07 -4.21
C CYS A 185 3.93 5.24 -3.04
N LEU A 186 4.79 4.27 -3.29
CA LEU A 186 5.48 3.50 -2.25
C LEU A 186 6.29 4.44 -1.34
N GLY A 187 7.11 5.32 -1.90
CA GLY A 187 7.93 6.27 -1.15
C GLY A 187 7.11 7.15 -0.20
N CYS A 188 5.87 7.51 -0.51
CA CYS A 188 5.06 8.28 0.42
C CYS A 188 4.32 7.43 1.48
N CYS A 189 4.08 6.14 1.23
CA CYS A 189 3.19 5.32 2.06
C CYS A 189 3.90 4.17 2.81
N TRP A 190 5.13 3.81 2.48
CA TRP A 190 5.82 2.64 3.03
C TRP A 190 5.86 2.58 4.57
N PRO A 191 5.96 3.70 5.34
CA PRO A 191 5.99 3.60 6.79
C PRO A 191 4.66 3.10 7.37
N TYR A 192 3.53 3.41 6.72
CA TYR A 192 2.22 2.89 7.14
C TYR A 192 2.14 1.37 6.99
N PHE A 193 2.81 0.83 5.95
CA PHE A 193 2.85 -0.62 5.75
C PHE A 193 3.76 -1.32 6.76
N LEU A 194 4.84 -0.69 7.21
CA LEU A 194 5.63 -1.21 8.33
C LEU A 194 4.79 -1.30 9.61
N ILE A 195 4.01 -0.26 9.91
CA ILE A 195 3.11 -0.25 11.06
C ILE A 195 2.06 -1.35 10.91
N MET A 196 1.47 -1.50 9.71
CA MET A 196 0.49 -2.54 9.42
C MET A 196 1.04 -3.94 9.63
N VAL A 197 2.27 -4.19 9.17
CA VAL A 197 2.97 -5.46 9.41
C VAL A 197 3.17 -5.71 10.90
N ALA A 198 3.53 -4.68 11.64
CA ALA A 198 3.77 -4.76 13.07
C ALA A 198 2.49 -4.95 13.90
N LEU A 199 1.36 -4.37 13.46
CA LEU A 199 0.06 -4.47 14.13
C LEU A 199 -0.78 -5.70 13.71
N GLY A 200 -0.29 -6.47 12.79
CA GLY A 200 -0.96 -7.64 12.22
C GLY A 200 -1.15 -7.52 10.71
N TRP A 201 -0.63 -8.49 10.00
CA TRP A 201 -0.72 -8.55 8.54
C TRP A 201 -2.19 -8.52 8.08
N MET A 202 -2.50 -7.58 7.18
CA MET A 202 -3.81 -7.49 6.52
C MET A 202 -5.01 -7.30 7.46
N ASN A 203 -4.80 -6.83 8.70
CA ASN A 203 -5.92 -6.51 9.59
C ASN A 203 -6.80 -5.41 8.99
N ILE A 204 -8.08 -5.74 8.81
CA ILE A 204 -9.04 -4.89 8.08
C ILE A 204 -9.22 -3.49 8.73
N THR A 205 -9.17 -3.42 10.05
CA THR A 205 -9.34 -2.16 10.79
C THR A 205 -8.19 -1.22 10.53
N TRP A 206 -6.95 -1.72 10.60
CA TRP A 206 -5.75 -0.94 10.31
C TRP A 206 -5.65 -0.58 8.84
N MET A 207 -6.01 -1.50 7.94
CA MET A 207 -6.11 -1.23 6.50
C MET A 207 -7.08 -0.08 6.21
N ALA A 208 -8.27 -0.09 6.82
CA ALA A 208 -9.27 0.96 6.63
C ALA A 208 -8.76 2.31 7.16
N LEU A 209 -8.17 2.33 8.36
CA LEU A 209 -7.61 3.55 8.95
C LEU A 209 -6.52 4.16 8.05
N PHE A 210 -5.54 3.34 7.65
CA PHE A 210 -4.45 3.84 6.78
C PHE A 210 -4.95 4.19 5.38
N ALA A 211 -5.94 3.49 4.83
CA ALA A 211 -6.55 3.85 3.56
C ALA A 211 -7.15 5.26 3.60
N VAL A 212 -7.87 5.61 4.67
CA VAL A 212 -8.45 6.96 4.87
C VAL A 212 -7.35 8.01 5.02
N ILE A 213 -6.31 7.74 5.81
CA ILE A 213 -5.18 8.65 5.99
C ILE A 213 -4.47 8.90 4.65
N ILE A 214 -4.11 7.84 3.93
CA ILE A 214 -3.40 7.92 2.64
C ILE A 214 -4.26 8.62 1.59
N PHE A 215 -5.56 8.36 1.57
CA PHE A 215 -6.49 9.05 0.69
C PHE A 215 -6.53 10.55 0.99
N GLY A 216 -6.62 10.93 2.27
CA GLY A 216 -6.56 12.31 2.71
C GLY A 216 -5.25 13.01 2.30
N GLU A 217 -4.11 12.33 2.47
CA GLU A 217 -2.80 12.84 2.06
C GLU A 217 -2.68 13.10 0.54
N LYS A 218 -3.36 12.28 -0.28
CA LYS A 218 -3.20 12.32 -1.75
C LYS A 218 -4.22 13.18 -2.47
N ILE A 219 -5.40 13.34 -1.91
CA ILE A 219 -6.51 14.07 -2.58
C ILE A 219 -6.68 15.47 -2.04
N TRP A 220 -6.35 15.68 -0.78
CA TRP A 220 -6.49 17.01 -0.20
C TRP A 220 -5.33 17.92 -0.64
N SER A 221 -5.64 19.13 -1.08
CA SER A 221 -4.64 20.14 -1.46
C SER A 221 -3.67 20.56 -0.33
N ARG A 222 -3.92 20.11 0.88
CA ARG A 222 -3.08 20.28 2.08
C ARG A 222 -2.63 18.93 2.65
N GLY A 223 -2.42 17.92 1.82
CA GLY A 223 -2.05 16.56 2.22
C GLY A 223 -0.82 16.49 3.12
N ILE A 224 0.13 17.43 2.94
CA ILE A 224 1.30 17.54 3.79
C ILE A 224 0.96 17.84 5.27
N TRP A 225 -0.11 18.58 5.53
CA TRP A 225 -0.55 18.86 6.90
C TRP A 225 -1.15 17.60 7.54
N VAL A 226 -1.91 16.81 6.75
CA VAL A 226 -2.40 15.49 7.23
C VAL A 226 -1.23 14.60 7.60
N ALA A 227 -0.22 14.48 6.73
CA ALA A 227 0.98 13.71 7.00
C ALA A 227 1.68 14.15 8.30
N ARG A 228 1.88 15.47 8.48
CA ARG A 228 2.52 16.01 9.69
C ARG A 228 1.70 15.75 10.96
N SER A 229 0.37 15.94 10.90
CA SER A 229 -0.51 15.65 12.05
C SER A 229 -0.44 14.18 12.44
N VAL A 230 -0.52 13.28 11.46
CA VAL A 230 -0.35 11.83 11.68
C VAL A 230 1.05 11.53 12.23
N GLY A 231 2.09 12.19 11.72
CA GLY A 231 3.46 12.04 12.21
C GLY A 231 3.58 12.38 13.69
N ILE A 232 2.99 13.48 14.16
CA ILE A 232 2.98 13.85 15.58
C ILE A 232 2.28 12.78 16.42
N VAL A 233 1.11 12.30 15.98
CA VAL A 233 0.36 11.25 16.68
C VAL A 233 1.17 9.96 16.77
N LEU A 234 1.80 9.54 15.67
CA LEU A 234 2.62 8.32 15.64
C LEU A 234 3.82 8.42 16.59
N VAL A 235 4.52 9.56 16.62
CA VAL A 235 5.64 9.77 17.56
C VAL A 235 5.15 9.71 19.00
N ALA A 236 4.04 10.39 19.33
CA ALA A 236 3.47 10.37 20.68
C ALA A 236 3.08 8.95 21.10
N LEU A 237 2.36 8.22 20.26
CA LEU A 237 1.98 6.82 20.53
C LEU A 237 3.21 5.92 20.66
N GLY A 238 4.25 6.14 19.83
CA GLY A 238 5.48 5.37 19.90
C GLY A 238 6.23 5.59 21.20
N ILE A 239 6.31 6.82 21.71
CA ILE A 239 6.90 7.14 23.02
C ILE A 239 6.11 6.47 24.16
N LEU A 240 4.78 6.60 24.15
CA LEU A 240 3.92 5.99 25.17
C LEU A 240 4.03 4.46 25.18
N SER A 241 4.12 3.83 23.99
CA SER A 241 4.31 2.38 23.87
C SER A 241 5.70 1.95 24.37
N SER A 242 6.76 2.70 24.04
CA SER A 242 8.11 2.40 24.52
C SER A 242 8.27 2.55 26.03
N LEU A 243 7.48 3.43 26.66
CA LEU A 243 7.44 3.60 28.12
C LEU A 243 6.54 2.57 28.80
N GLY A 244 5.88 1.70 28.07
CA GLY A 244 4.95 0.70 28.60
C GLY A 244 3.65 1.28 29.14
N LEU A 245 3.32 2.55 28.83
CA LEU A 245 2.10 3.22 29.25
C LEU A 245 0.87 2.82 28.44
N ILE A 246 1.08 2.34 27.23
CA ILE A 246 0.04 1.82 26.32
C ILE A 246 0.52 0.49 25.73
N VAL A 247 -0.31 -0.52 25.85
CA VAL A 247 -0.15 -1.79 25.13
C VAL A 247 -0.98 -1.69 23.85
N ILE A 248 -0.31 -1.40 22.73
CA ILE A 248 -0.96 -1.32 21.41
C ILE A 248 -1.15 -2.71 20.82
N TYR A 249 -0.39 -3.68 21.29
CA TYR A 249 -0.46 -5.08 20.89
C TYR A 249 -1.28 -5.85 21.90
N ASP A 250 -2.49 -6.20 21.52
CA ASP A 250 -3.33 -7.11 22.32
C ASP A 250 -2.99 -8.55 21.92
N ASN A 251 -2.54 -9.35 22.89
CA ASN A 251 -2.22 -10.77 22.71
C ASN A 251 -3.43 -11.65 22.29
N THR A 252 -4.60 -11.06 22.14
CA THR A 252 -5.80 -11.77 21.69
C THR A 252 -5.86 -12.03 20.19
N MET A 253 -4.92 -11.50 19.40
CA MET A 253 -4.83 -11.78 17.97
C MET A 253 -3.91 -12.96 17.66
N GLY A 254 -4.14 -14.11 18.26
CA GLY A 254 -3.59 -15.34 17.70
C GLY A 254 -2.62 -16.12 18.56
N MET A 255 -2.97 -16.39 19.82
CA MET A 255 -2.42 -17.55 20.52
C MET A 255 -3.51 -18.21 21.36
N ASP A 256 -4.52 -18.77 20.71
CA ASP A 256 -5.09 -20.02 21.18
C ASP A 256 -4.11 -21.15 20.80
N MET A 257 -2.88 -21.06 21.27
CA MET A 257 -2.06 -22.25 21.44
C MET A 257 -2.59 -22.96 22.69
N GLN A 258 -3.66 -23.72 22.50
CA GLN A 258 -4.00 -24.78 23.43
C GLN A 258 -2.78 -25.68 23.55
N PRO A 259 -2.27 -25.90 24.76
CA PRO A 259 -1.20 -26.89 24.92
C PRO A 259 -1.77 -28.24 24.48
N VAL A 260 -1.11 -28.86 23.50
CA VAL A 260 -1.35 -30.25 23.07
C VAL A 260 -0.91 -31.16 24.21
N ASN A 261 -1.64 -31.15 25.30
CA ASN A 261 -1.35 -31.98 26.45
C ASN A 261 -2.56 -32.82 26.92
N ASN A 262 -3.44 -33.21 26.00
CA ASN A 262 -4.45 -34.23 26.32
C ASN A 262 -4.75 -35.13 25.12
N MET A 263 -3.74 -35.79 24.57
CA MET A 263 -3.94 -36.96 23.74
C MET A 263 -2.85 -38.03 24.06
N VAL A 264 -2.84 -38.45 25.31
CA VAL A 264 -2.32 -39.77 25.68
C VAL A 264 -3.21 -40.27 26.82
N MET A 265 -4.24 -41.00 26.47
CA MET A 265 -4.80 -42.18 27.14
C MET A 265 -5.71 -42.90 26.15
#